data_f3d1779a711061b40285e927ca259d52
#
_entry.id   f3d1779a711061b40285e927ca259d52
#
_cell.length_a   1.000
_cell.length_b   1.000
_cell.length_c   1.000
_cell.angle_alpha   90.00
_cell.angle_beta   90.00
_cell.angle_gamma   90.00
#
_symmetry.space_group_name_H-M   'P 1'
#
loop_
_entity.id
_entity.type
_entity.pdbx_description
1 polymer ?
#
loop_
_entity_poly.entity_id
_entity_poly.type
_entity_poly.pdbx_seq_one_letter_code
_entity_poly.pdbx_strand_id
1 'polypeptide(L)'
;MSSRPSDLPRHLRGRAFRLADAPEVSRRRSRASDLWTPVRGARLPIDQQGLASTCHAVALSLPAGAAFSHTTAAVLWGLPLPLGQQAERTVHVTTPTGTRARRGRLIIGHQRELAADQVRQRRGLPLTSPSRTFCDLSEILDLDDLVAVGDRVAHDHGAAAIEAELARRPRNRQPSVLREAVALIDDRAESPKETELRLLLVRAGFGPFAANFVVRDASGRFIARVDLALPAQRIAVEYEGDHHRDRDQWRRDLARRRRLEALGWIYLPVTQADLSDPADLLADLRAAVARRG
;
A
#
# COMPACT_ATOMS: atom_id res chain seq x y z
N MET A 1 -33.43 -14.94 -29.63
CA MET A 1 -32.05 -15.45 -29.61
C MET A 1 -31.11 -14.27 -29.85
N SER A 2 -30.36 -13.84 -28.83
CA SER A 2 -29.38 -12.75 -29.03
C SER A 2 -28.19 -13.31 -29.80
N SER A 3 -27.97 -12.87 -31.01
CA SER A 3 -26.83 -13.32 -31.81
C SER A 3 -25.52 -12.87 -31.12
N ARG A 4 -24.56 -13.79 -31.00
CA ARG A 4 -23.22 -13.49 -30.47
C ARG A 4 -22.63 -12.31 -31.25
N PRO A 5 -22.05 -11.29 -30.55
CA PRO A 5 -21.40 -10.18 -31.23
C PRO A 5 -20.28 -10.67 -32.16
N SER A 6 -20.07 -9.98 -33.27
CA SER A 6 -18.94 -10.27 -34.17
C SER A 6 -17.62 -10.02 -33.41
N ASP A 7 -16.58 -10.77 -33.73
CA ASP A 7 -15.27 -10.63 -33.15
C ASP A 7 -14.68 -9.21 -33.33
N LEU A 8 -13.90 -8.77 -32.35
CA LEU A 8 -13.07 -7.58 -32.50
C LEU A 8 -11.85 -7.86 -33.38
N PRO A 9 -11.37 -6.86 -34.13
CA PRO A 9 -10.07 -6.93 -34.79
C PRO A 9 -8.98 -7.45 -33.84
N ARG A 10 -8.06 -8.27 -34.36
CA ARG A 10 -7.02 -8.93 -33.51
C ARG A 10 -6.26 -7.97 -32.61
N HIS A 11 -5.90 -6.80 -33.15
CA HIS A 11 -5.12 -5.78 -32.43
C HIS A 11 -5.90 -5.07 -31.30
N LEU A 12 -7.25 -5.21 -31.23
CA LEU A 12 -8.11 -4.62 -30.20
C LEU A 12 -8.58 -5.64 -29.14
N ARG A 13 -8.29 -6.92 -29.34
CA ARG A 13 -8.72 -7.97 -28.41
C ARG A 13 -7.98 -7.86 -27.08
N GLY A 14 -8.71 -8.03 -25.97
CA GLY A 14 -8.14 -8.08 -24.61
C GLY A 14 -7.58 -6.76 -24.09
N ARG A 15 -7.81 -5.62 -24.75
CA ARG A 15 -7.30 -4.32 -24.30
C ARG A 15 -8.30 -3.17 -24.53
N ALA A 16 -8.06 -2.08 -23.82
CA ALA A 16 -8.80 -0.85 -24.01
C ALA A 16 -8.44 -0.17 -25.35
N PHE A 17 -9.43 0.45 -26.00
CA PHE A 17 -9.22 1.21 -27.23
C PHE A 17 -10.18 2.41 -27.33
N ARG A 18 -9.77 3.45 -28.05
CA ARG A 18 -10.64 4.58 -28.38
C ARG A 18 -11.41 4.27 -29.65
N LEU A 19 -12.69 4.64 -29.67
CA LEU A 19 -13.51 4.50 -30.89
C LEU A 19 -13.01 5.36 -32.05
N ALA A 20 -12.40 6.52 -31.72
CA ALA A 20 -11.82 7.39 -32.75
C ALA A 20 -10.61 6.75 -33.47
N ASP A 21 -9.90 5.85 -32.79
CA ASP A 21 -8.70 5.18 -33.29
C ASP A 21 -9.02 3.78 -33.87
N ALA A 22 -10.30 3.41 -33.93
CA ALA A 22 -10.79 2.10 -34.38
C ALA A 22 -11.96 2.27 -35.37
N PRO A 23 -11.72 2.86 -36.55
CA PRO A 23 -12.77 3.15 -37.54
C PRO A 23 -13.45 1.87 -38.10
N GLU A 24 -12.78 0.72 -38.03
CA GLU A 24 -13.29 -0.59 -38.39
C GLU A 24 -14.34 -1.15 -37.42
N VAL A 25 -14.44 -0.58 -36.20
CA VAL A 25 -15.43 -0.96 -35.20
C VAL A 25 -16.72 -0.16 -35.44
N SER A 26 -17.73 -0.76 -36.04
CA SER A 26 -19.00 -0.10 -36.30
C SER A 26 -19.69 0.39 -35.04
N ARG A 27 -20.57 1.39 -35.14
CA ARG A 27 -21.38 1.90 -34.03
C ARG A 27 -22.20 0.78 -33.36
N ARG A 28 -22.74 -0.17 -34.13
CA ARG A 28 -23.45 -1.33 -33.59
C ARG A 28 -22.51 -2.22 -32.79
N ARG A 29 -21.32 -2.54 -33.31
CA ARG A 29 -20.31 -3.36 -32.63
C ARG A 29 -19.83 -2.71 -31.36
N SER A 30 -19.62 -1.41 -31.35
CA SER A 30 -19.15 -0.66 -30.17
C SER A 30 -20.16 -0.60 -29.01
N ARG A 31 -21.40 -0.98 -29.22
CA ARG A 31 -22.47 -1.02 -28.20
C ARG A 31 -22.87 -2.46 -27.83
N ALA A 32 -22.15 -3.45 -28.34
CA ALA A 32 -22.43 -4.85 -28.00
C ALA A 32 -22.17 -5.17 -26.53
N SER A 33 -22.88 -6.16 -26.01
CA SER A 33 -22.89 -6.53 -24.56
C SER A 33 -21.58 -7.05 -24.03
N ASP A 34 -20.66 -7.48 -24.90
CA ASP A 34 -19.30 -7.93 -24.54
C ASP A 34 -18.29 -6.77 -24.39
N LEU A 35 -18.75 -5.52 -24.56
CA LEU A 35 -17.95 -4.32 -24.38
C LEU A 35 -18.50 -3.42 -23.29
N TRP A 36 -17.62 -2.94 -22.47
CA TRP A 36 -17.90 -1.96 -21.44
C TRP A 36 -17.33 -0.58 -21.79
N THR A 37 -17.98 0.48 -21.30
CA THR A 37 -17.59 1.88 -21.52
C THR A 37 -17.11 2.50 -20.20
N PRO A 38 -15.84 2.37 -19.82
CA PRO A 38 -15.33 2.96 -18.60
C PRO A 38 -15.35 4.49 -18.64
N VAL A 39 -15.03 5.06 -19.79
CA VAL A 39 -15.08 6.52 -20.05
C VAL A 39 -15.62 6.80 -21.44
N ARG A 40 -16.14 8.00 -21.65
CA ARG A 40 -16.67 8.42 -22.95
C ARG A 40 -15.62 8.26 -24.05
N GLY A 41 -15.97 7.57 -25.12
CA GLY A 41 -15.11 7.35 -26.28
C GLY A 41 -14.17 6.15 -26.18
N ALA A 42 -14.00 5.55 -24.99
CA ALA A 42 -13.23 4.32 -24.84
C ALA A 42 -14.11 3.08 -24.72
N ARG A 43 -13.55 1.94 -25.10
CA ARG A 43 -14.15 0.61 -24.92
C ARG A 43 -13.15 -0.33 -24.30
N LEU A 44 -13.67 -1.25 -23.51
CA LEU A 44 -12.93 -2.30 -22.84
C LEU A 44 -13.76 -3.60 -22.90
N PRO A 45 -13.18 -4.75 -23.25
CA PRO A 45 -13.87 -6.03 -23.13
C PRO A 45 -14.39 -6.27 -21.72
N ILE A 46 -15.60 -6.83 -21.60
CA ILE A 46 -16.28 -6.95 -20.29
C ILE A 46 -15.57 -7.91 -19.34
N ASP A 47 -14.81 -8.85 -19.87
CA ASP A 47 -13.95 -9.78 -19.11
C ASP A 47 -12.66 -9.13 -18.56
N GLN A 48 -12.39 -7.87 -18.92
CA GLN A 48 -11.19 -7.11 -18.54
C GLN A 48 -11.49 -5.98 -17.53
N GLN A 49 -12.49 -6.14 -16.65
CA GLN A 49 -12.94 -5.08 -15.73
C GLN A 49 -12.05 -4.89 -14.47
N GLY A 50 -10.77 -5.18 -14.53
CA GLY A 50 -9.83 -4.88 -13.46
C GLY A 50 -9.40 -3.41 -13.40
N LEU A 51 -8.87 -2.97 -12.24
CA LEU A 51 -8.39 -1.58 -12.05
C LEU A 51 -7.35 -1.20 -13.12
N ALA A 52 -6.35 -2.03 -13.37
CA ALA A 52 -5.32 -1.75 -14.37
C ALA A 52 -5.89 -1.54 -15.77
N SER A 53 -6.81 -2.41 -16.19
CA SER A 53 -7.48 -2.29 -17.51
C SER A 53 -8.35 -1.04 -17.60
N THR A 54 -9.04 -0.69 -16.49
CA THR A 54 -9.79 0.57 -16.38
C THR A 54 -8.87 1.78 -16.51
N CYS A 55 -7.70 1.75 -15.84
CA CYS A 55 -6.69 2.79 -15.95
C CYS A 55 -6.16 2.91 -17.38
N HIS A 56 -5.89 1.81 -18.07
CA HIS A 56 -5.51 1.86 -19.49
C HIS A 56 -6.59 2.52 -20.36
N ALA A 57 -7.86 2.23 -20.12
CA ALA A 57 -8.95 2.88 -20.85
C ALA A 57 -9.06 4.39 -20.54
N VAL A 58 -8.87 4.78 -19.28
CA VAL A 58 -8.85 6.19 -18.85
C VAL A 58 -7.63 6.91 -19.44
N ALA A 59 -6.46 6.27 -19.44
CA ALA A 59 -5.21 6.83 -19.96
C ALA A 59 -5.31 7.26 -21.43
N LEU A 60 -6.09 6.56 -22.25
CA LEU A 60 -6.35 6.92 -23.65
C LEU A 60 -6.88 8.35 -23.83
N SER A 61 -7.39 8.97 -22.79
CA SER A 61 -8.01 10.29 -22.84
C SER A 61 -7.48 11.25 -21.76
N LEU A 62 -6.39 10.90 -21.10
CA LEU A 62 -5.75 11.80 -20.14
C LEU A 62 -5.08 12.98 -20.87
N PRO A 63 -5.17 14.19 -20.33
CA PRO A 63 -4.40 15.33 -20.83
C PRO A 63 -2.90 15.11 -20.54
N ALA A 64 -2.06 15.83 -21.27
CA ALA A 64 -0.63 15.84 -21.02
C ALA A 64 -0.31 16.25 -19.58
N GLY A 65 0.66 15.59 -18.95
CA GLY A 65 1.08 15.85 -17.58
C GLY A 65 0.13 15.31 -16.51
N ALA A 66 -1.01 14.70 -16.87
CA ALA A 66 -1.88 14.02 -15.89
C ALA A 66 -1.30 12.66 -15.49
N ALA A 67 -1.57 12.25 -14.23
CA ALA A 67 -1.16 10.97 -13.70
C ALA A 67 -2.27 10.35 -12.82
N PHE A 68 -2.31 9.04 -12.75
CA PHE A 68 -3.07 8.35 -11.71
C PHE A 68 -2.44 8.63 -10.35
N SER A 69 -3.26 8.82 -9.32
CA SER A 69 -2.83 9.30 -8.00
C SER A 69 -3.61 8.62 -6.87
N HIS A 70 -3.34 8.99 -5.64
CA HIS A 70 -4.05 8.54 -4.43
C HIS A 70 -4.17 7.00 -4.39
N THR A 71 -5.35 6.48 -4.03
CA THR A 71 -5.62 5.02 -3.91
C THR A 71 -5.34 4.27 -5.20
N THR A 72 -5.64 4.85 -6.37
CA THR A 72 -5.35 4.23 -7.67
C THR A 72 -3.85 4.02 -7.88
N ALA A 73 -3.03 5.04 -7.65
CA ALA A 73 -1.58 4.89 -7.75
C ALA A 73 -1.05 3.92 -6.70
N ALA A 74 -1.55 3.98 -5.47
CA ALA A 74 -1.16 3.09 -4.39
C ALA A 74 -1.39 1.61 -4.74
N VAL A 75 -2.58 1.25 -5.22
CA VAL A 75 -2.87 -0.13 -5.67
C VAL A 75 -1.95 -0.53 -6.82
N LEU A 76 -1.74 0.33 -7.79
CA LEU A 76 -0.88 0.04 -8.93
C LEU A 76 0.61 -0.06 -8.55
N TRP A 77 1.06 0.64 -7.50
CA TRP A 77 2.38 0.47 -6.90
C TRP A 77 2.49 -0.78 -6.02
N GLY A 78 1.39 -1.34 -5.53
CA GLY A 78 1.36 -2.41 -4.54
C GLY A 78 1.63 -1.89 -3.12
N LEU A 79 1.32 -0.63 -2.85
CA LEU A 79 1.37 -0.07 -1.51
C LEU A 79 0.23 -0.64 -0.66
N PRO A 80 0.44 -0.84 0.64
CA PRO A 80 -0.59 -1.34 1.52
C PRO A 80 -1.72 -0.32 1.66
N LEU A 81 -2.95 -0.80 1.51
CA LEU A 81 -4.16 -0.02 1.74
C LEU A 81 -5.18 -0.86 2.52
N PRO A 82 -6.08 -0.26 3.28
CA PRO A 82 -7.24 -0.95 3.84
C PRO A 82 -8.06 -1.65 2.77
N LEU A 83 -8.67 -2.79 3.10
CA LEU A 83 -9.46 -3.60 2.14
C LEU A 83 -10.54 -2.80 1.42
N GLY A 84 -11.21 -1.88 2.12
CA GLY A 84 -12.22 -0.99 1.53
C GLY A 84 -11.65 -0.11 0.43
N GLN A 85 -10.46 0.44 0.64
CA GLN A 85 -9.75 1.30 -0.33
C GLN A 85 -9.16 0.50 -1.50
N GLN A 86 -8.72 -0.74 -1.26
CA GLN A 86 -8.26 -1.64 -2.33
C GLN A 86 -9.38 -2.05 -3.27
N ALA A 87 -10.59 -2.21 -2.76
CA ALA A 87 -11.78 -2.61 -3.52
C ALA A 87 -12.45 -1.45 -4.27
N GLU A 88 -11.97 -0.22 -4.12
CA GLU A 88 -12.55 0.96 -4.76
C GLU A 88 -12.49 0.84 -6.29
N ARG A 89 -13.63 1.06 -6.93
CA ARG A 89 -13.74 1.01 -8.40
C ARG A 89 -13.51 2.35 -9.06
N THR A 90 -13.47 3.44 -8.29
CA THR A 90 -13.18 4.76 -8.80
C THR A 90 -11.68 4.94 -9.05
N VAL A 91 -11.36 5.72 -10.06
CA VAL A 91 -9.99 5.96 -10.51
C VAL A 91 -9.63 7.40 -10.16
N HIS A 92 -8.65 7.58 -9.31
CA HIS A 92 -8.10 8.89 -8.97
C HIS A 92 -7.11 9.37 -10.02
N VAL A 93 -7.33 10.56 -10.53
CA VAL A 93 -6.47 11.20 -11.53
C VAL A 93 -6.14 12.61 -11.07
N THR A 94 -4.85 12.93 -11.00
CA THR A 94 -4.37 14.30 -10.80
C THR A 94 -3.99 14.90 -12.14
N THR A 95 -4.51 16.10 -12.42
CA THR A 95 -4.17 16.92 -13.59
C THR A 95 -3.40 18.16 -13.16
N PRO A 96 -2.46 18.65 -14.00
CA PRO A 96 -1.76 19.92 -13.73
C PRO A 96 -2.72 21.10 -13.54
N THR A 97 -2.28 22.07 -12.74
CA THR A 97 -2.99 23.33 -12.57
C THR A 97 -3.20 24.03 -13.91
N GLY A 98 -4.38 24.63 -14.12
CA GLY A 98 -4.77 25.20 -15.42
C GLY A 98 -5.44 24.21 -16.38
N THR A 99 -5.33 22.92 -16.15
CA THR A 99 -6.05 21.89 -16.90
C THR A 99 -7.28 21.45 -16.12
N ARG A 100 -8.45 21.43 -16.76
CA ARG A 100 -9.69 21.01 -16.08
C ARG A 100 -9.56 19.60 -15.51
N ALA A 101 -9.79 19.47 -14.19
CA ALA A 101 -9.81 18.17 -13.53
C ALA A 101 -10.82 17.23 -14.21
N ARG A 102 -10.38 16.01 -14.55
CA ARG A 102 -11.26 14.99 -15.11
C ARG A 102 -12.29 14.57 -14.06
N ARG A 103 -13.55 14.53 -14.45
CA ARG A 103 -14.65 14.03 -13.62
C ARG A 103 -15.49 13.07 -14.43
N GLY A 104 -15.99 12.04 -13.79
CA GLY A 104 -16.85 11.04 -14.42
C GLY A 104 -17.35 10.03 -13.39
N ARG A 105 -18.26 9.16 -13.81
CA ARG A 105 -18.83 8.14 -12.91
C ARG A 105 -17.79 7.27 -12.22
N LEU A 106 -16.65 7.05 -12.88
CA LEU A 106 -15.54 6.22 -12.39
C LEU A 106 -14.26 7.04 -12.15
N ILE A 107 -14.32 8.38 -12.20
CA ILE A 107 -13.12 9.21 -12.10
C ILE A 107 -13.33 10.27 -11.02
N ILE A 108 -12.45 10.24 -10.04
CA ILE A 108 -12.25 11.32 -9.06
C ILE A 108 -11.04 12.14 -9.54
N GLY A 109 -11.33 13.37 -9.99
CA GLY A 109 -10.30 14.27 -10.52
C GLY A 109 -9.79 15.22 -9.46
N HIS A 110 -8.47 15.28 -9.34
CA HIS A 110 -7.75 16.25 -8.52
C HIS A 110 -7.02 17.24 -9.43
N GLN A 111 -6.81 18.46 -8.95
CA GLN A 111 -6.05 19.48 -9.65
C GLN A 111 -4.91 19.95 -8.74
N ARG A 112 -3.70 19.63 -9.11
CA ARG A 112 -2.47 19.95 -8.35
C ARG A 112 -1.31 20.15 -9.32
N GLU A 113 -0.31 20.90 -8.91
CA GLU A 113 0.97 20.88 -9.62
C GLU A 113 1.62 19.52 -9.52
N LEU A 114 2.17 19.08 -10.65
CA LEU A 114 2.95 17.85 -10.79
C LEU A 114 4.26 18.20 -11.50
N ALA A 115 5.35 18.12 -10.77
CA ALA A 115 6.68 18.19 -11.37
C ALA A 115 6.98 16.90 -12.16
N ALA A 116 7.84 16.98 -13.16
CA ALA A 116 8.14 15.84 -14.03
C ALA A 116 8.67 14.61 -13.25
N ASP A 117 9.43 14.85 -12.20
CA ASP A 117 9.98 13.79 -11.34
C ASP A 117 8.97 13.22 -10.33
N GLN A 118 7.81 13.86 -10.17
CA GLN A 118 6.68 13.32 -9.40
C GLN A 118 5.79 12.37 -10.19
N VAL A 119 6.06 12.19 -11.51
CA VAL A 119 5.34 11.25 -12.36
C VAL A 119 6.29 10.14 -12.82
N ARG A 120 5.87 8.91 -12.67
CA ARG A 120 6.60 7.72 -13.09
C ARG A 120 5.75 6.85 -14.00
N GLN A 121 6.39 6.18 -14.93
CA GLN A 121 5.72 5.20 -15.79
C GLN A 121 5.80 3.81 -15.15
N ARG A 122 4.64 3.15 -15.02
CA ARG A 122 4.56 1.75 -14.61
C ARG A 122 3.57 1.00 -15.50
N ARG A 123 4.04 -0.03 -16.18
CA ARG A 123 3.23 -0.82 -17.14
C ARG A 123 2.50 0.06 -18.17
N GLY A 124 3.15 1.11 -18.65
CA GLY A 124 2.58 2.03 -19.63
C GLY A 124 1.55 3.04 -19.07
N LEU A 125 1.40 3.11 -17.75
CA LEU A 125 0.52 4.08 -17.07
C LEU A 125 1.33 5.16 -16.36
N PRO A 126 0.98 6.45 -16.50
CA PRO A 126 1.58 7.53 -15.72
C PRO A 126 0.99 7.53 -14.32
N LEU A 127 1.81 7.31 -13.30
CA LEU A 127 1.43 7.31 -11.88
C LEU A 127 2.17 8.42 -11.15
N THR A 128 1.56 8.99 -10.11
CA THR A 128 2.33 9.78 -9.14
C THR A 128 3.41 8.88 -8.52
N SER A 129 4.59 9.44 -8.25
CA SER A 129 5.69 8.71 -7.60
C SER A 129 5.22 8.12 -6.26
N PRO A 130 5.84 7.06 -5.73
CA PRO A 130 5.45 6.49 -4.45
C PRO A 130 5.41 7.51 -3.31
N SER A 131 6.43 8.38 -3.19
CA SER A 131 6.47 9.44 -2.17
C SER A 131 5.37 10.48 -2.37
N ARG A 132 5.09 10.86 -3.61
CA ARG A 132 3.97 11.76 -3.92
C ARG A 132 2.63 11.09 -3.62
N THR A 133 2.46 9.82 -3.96
CA THR A 133 1.26 9.03 -3.67
C THR A 133 1.01 8.96 -2.16
N PHE A 134 2.05 8.69 -1.36
CA PHE A 134 1.98 8.74 0.11
C PHE A 134 1.43 10.09 0.61
N CYS A 135 1.99 11.20 0.13
CA CYS A 135 1.51 12.52 0.50
C CYS A 135 0.06 12.79 0.08
N ASP A 136 -0.36 12.30 -1.11
CA ASP A 136 -1.74 12.48 -1.58
C ASP A 136 -2.73 11.64 -0.75
N LEU A 137 -2.32 10.45 -0.27
CA LEU A 137 -3.13 9.58 0.58
C LEU A 137 -3.45 10.18 1.96
N SER A 138 -2.69 11.17 2.43
CA SER A 138 -3.00 11.89 3.67
C SER A 138 -4.35 12.64 3.66
N GLU A 139 -4.97 12.79 2.50
CA GLU A 139 -6.32 13.36 2.35
C GLU A 139 -7.43 12.29 2.53
N ILE A 140 -7.07 11.00 2.60
CA ILE A 140 -8.01 9.87 2.53
C ILE A 140 -7.85 8.90 3.69
N LEU A 141 -6.60 8.60 4.06
CA LEU A 141 -6.28 7.59 5.08
C LEU A 141 -6.21 8.20 6.49
N ASP A 142 -6.54 7.39 7.47
CA ASP A 142 -6.21 7.70 8.86
C ASP A 142 -4.70 7.60 9.14
N LEU A 143 -4.31 7.89 10.38
CA LEU A 143 -2.89 7.96 10.74
C LEU A 143 -2.18 6.61 10.58
N ASP A 144 -2.78 5.52 11.07
CA ASP A 144 -2.13 4.22 11.12
C ASP A 144 -1.93 3.62 9.74
N ASP A 145 -2.98 3.68 8.92
CA ASP A 145 -2.92 3.25 7.53
C ASP A 145 -1.91 4.09 6.74
N LEU A 146 -1.87 5.40 6.99
CA LEU A 146 -0.90 6.28 6.34
C LEU A 146 0.54 5.95 6.75
N VAL A 147 0.79 5.65 8.04
CA VAL A 147 2.12 5.21 8.51
C VAL A 147 2.51 3.91 7.83
N ALA A 148 1.61 2.93 7.72
CA ALA A 148 1.90 1.67 7.04
C ALA A 148 2.28 1.87 5.55
N VAL A 149 1.62 2.81 4.86
CA VAL A 149 2.05 3.22 3.51
C VAL A 149 3.42 3.89 3.54
N GLY A 150 3.66 4.76 4.51
CA GLY A 150 4.91 5.48 4.68
C GLY A 150 6.09 4.55 4.95
N ASP A 151 5.92 3.58 5.85
CA ASP A 151 6.91 2.53 6.16
C ASP A 151 7.30 1.79 4.87
N ARG A 152 6.30 1.36 4.08
CA ARG A 152 6.55 0.67 2.83
C ARG A 152 7.26 1.54 1.79
N VAL A 153 6.89 2.81 1.66
CA VAL A 153 7.56 3.75 0.75
C VAL A 153 8.99 4.00 1.21
N ALA A 154 9.22 4.17 2.51
CA ALA A 154 10.56 4.38 3.07
C ALA A 154 11.43 3.13 2.91
N HIS A 155 10.86 1.93 3.12
CA HIS A 155 11.55 0.65 2.90
C HIS A 155 12.02 0.47 1.46
N ASP A 156 11.13 0.72 0.47
CA ASP A 156 11.41 0.47 -0.95
C ASP A 156 12.22 1.58 -1.62
N HIS A 157 12.13 2.82 -1.13
CA HIS A 157 12.66 4.01 -1.82
C HIS A 157 13.53 4.91 -0.94
N GLY A 158 13.65 4.60 0.35
CA GLY A 158 14.38 5.39 1.34
C GLY A 158 13.54 6.54 1.93
N ALA A 159 13.75 6.82 3.22
CA ALA A 159 13.07 7.93 3.92
C ALA A 159 13.35 9.30 3.28
N ALA A 160 14.55 9.50 2.74
CA ALA A 160 14.94 10.72 2.03
C ALA A 160 14.01 11.07 0.85
N ALA A 161 13.41 10.07 0.20
CA ALA A 161 12.46 10.30 -0.89
C ALA A 161 11.15 10.93 -0.39
N ILE A 162 10.71 10.58 0.82
CA ILE A 162 9.54 11.20 1.48
C ILE A 162 9.89 12.62 1.92
N GLU A 163 11.05 12.83 2.54
CA GLU A 163 11.52 14.15 2.98
C GLU A 163 11.65 15.13 1.81
N ALA A 164 12.20 14.69 0.69
CA ALA A 164 12.33 15.49 -0.54
C ALA A 164 10.94 15.89 -1.10
N GLU A 165 9.94 15.00 -1.05
CA GLU A 165 8.58 15.32 -1.47
C GLU A 165 7.91 16.31 -0.51
N LEU A 166 8.10 16.15 0.80
CA LEU A 166 7.57 17.07 1.81
C LEU A 166 8.17 18.47 1.70
N ALA A 167 9.47 18.58 1.41
CA ALA A 167 10.15 19.86 1.24
C ALA A 167 9.54 20.72 0.12
N ARG A 168 8.86 20.11 -0.85
CA ARG A 168 8.15 20.81 -1.93
C ARG A 168 6.83 21.45 -1.46
N ARG A 169 6.33 21.05 -0.28
CA ARG A 169 5.04 21.51 0.24
C ARG A 169 5.27 22.48 1.39
N PRO A 170 4.74 23.71 1.34
CA PRO A 170 4.80 24.60 2.49
C PRO A 170 4.24 23.94 3.74
N ARG A 171 4.98 24.00 4.86
CA ARG A 171 4.64 23.28 6.11
C ARG A 171 3.24 23.62 6.63
N ASN A 172 2.79 24.85 6.47
CA ASN A 172 1.45 25.31 6.86
C ASN A 172 0.32 24.78 5.96
N ARG A 173 0.65 24.16 4.81
CA ARG A 173 -0.32 23.53 3.90
C ARG A 173 -0.25 21.99 3.96
N GLN A 174 0.58 21.43 4.83
CA GLN A 174 0.63 19.99 5.05
C GLN A 174 -0.46 19.61 6.06
N PRO A 175 -1.32 18.60 5.78
CA PRO A 175 -2.25 18.04 6.76
C PRO A 175 -1.53 17.61 8.06
N SER A 176 -2.19 17.75 9.22
CA SER A 176 -1.62 17.33 10.50
C SER A 176 -1.26 15.85 10.48
N VAL A 177 -2.17 15.02 9.97
CA VAL A 177 -1.98 13.57 9.86
C VAL A 177 -0.73 13.21 9.06
N LEU A 178 -0.38 13.97 8.00
CA LEU A 178 0.83 13.74 7.22
C LEU A 178 2.10 14.00 8.05
N ARG A 179 2.11 15.07 8.83
CA ARG A 179 3.26 15.40 9.70
C ARG A 179 3.44 14.39 10.83
N GLU A 180 2.32 13.95 11.41
CA GLU A 180 2.29 12.91 12.44
C GLU A 180 2.78 11.56 11.87
N ALA A 181 2.26 11.17 10.72
CA ALA A 181 2.66 9.94 10.06
C ALA A 181 4.17 9.91 9.79
N VAL A 182 4.73 10.99 9.24
CA VAL A 182 6.18 11.07 8.93
C VAL A 182 7.05 10.91 10.17
N ALA A 183 6.61 11.41 11.32
CA ALA A 183 7.34 11.25 12.59
C ALA A 183 7.31 9.80 13.13
N LEU A 184 6.39 8.97 12.62
CA LEU A 184 6.18 7.59 13.05
C LEU A 184 6.69 6.55 12.06
N ILE A 185 7.18 6.94 10.89
CA ILE A 185 7.70 6.03 9.87
C ILE A 185 8.94 5.29 10.38
N ASP A 186 8.97 3.98 10.16
CA ASP A 186 10.15 3.11 10.33
C ASP A 186 10.37 2.30 9.05
N ASP A 187 11.45 2.58 8.34
CA ASP A 187 11.80 1.95 7.05
C ASP A 187 12.17 0.46 7.16
N ARG A 188 12.28 -0.05 8.39
CA ARG A 188 12.54 -1.46 8.67
C ARG A 188 11.27 -2.31 8.77
N ALA A 189 10.08 -1.70 8.90
CA ALA A 189 8.82 -2.44 8.92
C ALA A 189 8.55 -3.07 7.54
N GLU A 190 8.24 -4.37 7.51
CA GLU A 190 8.05 -5.14 6.27
C GLU A 190 6.57 -5.42 5.97
N SER A 191 5.70 -5.27 6.96
CA SER A 191 4.26 -5.50 6.79
C SER A 191 3.39 -4.46 7.51
N PRO A 192 2.15 -4.22 7.03
CA PRO A 192 1.20 -3.34 7.72
C PRO A 192 0.87 -3.80 9.14
N LYS A 193 0.92 -5.12 9.41
CA LYS A 193 0.64 -5.66 10.75
C LYS A 193 1.76 -5.40 11.75
N GLU A 194 3.01 -5.41 11.29
CA GLU A 194 4.14 -4.95 12.11
C GLU A 194 4.00 -3.47 12.47
N THR A 195 3.58 -2.63 11.51
CA THR A 195 3.30 -1.21 11.75
C THR A 195 2.18 -1.04 12.77
N GLU A 196 1.04 -1.73 12.59
CA GLU A 196 -0.11 -1.68 13.51
C GLU A 196 0.31 -2.07 14.93
N LEU A 197 1.01 -3.19 15.08
CA LEU A 197 1.54 -3.65 16.37
C LEU A 197 2.49 -2.63 16.99
N ARG A 198 3.44 -2.10 16.23
CA ARG A 198 4.39 -1.09 16.70
C ARG A 198 3.69 0.16 17.20
N LEU A 199 2.73 0.69 16.44
CA LEU A 199 1.99 1.89 16.84
C LEU A 199 1.14 1.67 18.09
N LEU A 200 0.48 0.51 18.20
CA LEU A 200 -0.27 0.12 19.38
C LEU A 200 0.61 0.13 20.64
N LEU A 201 1.76 -0.52 20.56
CA LEU A 201 2.67 -0.64 21.72
C LEU A 201 3.32 0.70 22.09
N VAL A 202 3.70 1.53 21.09
CA VAL A 202 4.26 2.88 21.34
C VAL A 202 3.22 3.78 22.02
N ARG A 203 1.97 3.75 21.62
CA ARG A 203 0.86 4.49 22.25
C ARG A 203 0.59 4.03 23.68
N ALA A 204 0.85 2.76 23.98
CA ALA A 204 0.75 2.20 25.33
C ALA A 204 1.96 2.56 26.22
N GLY A 205 2.91 3.35 25.71
CA GLY A 205 4.08 3.85 26.44
C GLY A 205 5.27 2.91 26.44
N PHE A 206 5.29 1.91 25.55
CA PHE A 206 6.45 1.03 25.39
C PHE A 206 7.39 1.52 24.27
N GLY A 207 8.64 1.14 24.33
CA GLY A 207 9.63 1.44 23.30
C GLY A 207 10.76 2.35 23.77
N PRO A 208 11.62 2.82 22.86
CA PRO A 208 11.54 2.56 21.42
C PRO A 208 11.84 1.11 21.06
N PHE A 209 11.10 0.59 20.08
CA PHE A 209 11.35 -0.74 19.53
C PHE A 209 12.36 -0.70 18.38
N ALA A 210 13.16 -1.77 18.26
CA ALA A 210 13.91 -2.04 17.05
C ALA A 210 13.08 -2.96 16.15
N ALA A 211 12.61 -2.44 15.00
CA ALA A 211 11.86 -3.24 14.04
C ALA A 211 12.80 -4.18 13.26
N ASN A 212 12.30 -5.35 12.90
CA ASN A 212 12.99 -6.41 12.15
C ASN A 212 14.39 -6.71 12.70
N PHE A 213 14.46 -6.83 14.04
CA PHE A 213 15.72 -6.96 14.77
C PHE A 213 16.33 -8.35 14.61
N VAL A 214 17.62 -8.38 14.23
CA VAL A 214 18.38 -9.62 14.08
C VAL A 214 19.03 -10.02 15.39
N VAL A 215 18.57 -11.13 15.96
CA VAL A 215 19.17 -11.76 17.14
C VAL A 215 20.31 -12.69 16.71
N ARG A 216 21.47 -12.53 17.34
CA ARG A 216 22.66 -13.37 17.17
C ARG A 216 23.10 -13.96 18.50
N ASP A 217 23.77 -15.14 18.46
CA ASP A 217 24.41 -15.70 19.64
C ASP A 217 25.78 -15.03 19.93
N ALA A 218 26.42 -15.47 21.01
CA ALA A 218 27.74 -14.95 21.43
C ALA A 218 28.86 -15.17 20.38
N SER A 219 28.69 -16.11 19.46
CA SER A 219 29.62 -16.34 18.34
C SER A 219 29.30 -15.48 17.11
N GLY A 220 28.25 -14.64 17.14
CA GLY A 220 27.77 -13.83 16.02
C GLY A 220 26.87 -14.59 15.04
N ARG A 221 26.55 -15.86 15.29
CA ARG A 221 25.70 -16.67 14.42
C ARG A 221 24.26 -16.18 14.49
N PHE A 222 23.59 -16.09 13.32
CA PHE A 222 22.18 -15.76 13.20
C PHE A 222 21.29 -16.77 13.91
N ILE A 223 20.37 -16.29 14.75
CA ILE A 223 19.39 -17.09 15.49
C ILE A 223 17.97 -16.85 14.96
N ALA A 224 17.57 -15.58 14.92
CA ALA A 224 16.26 -15.17 14.47
C ALA A 224 16.27 -13.72 13.98
N ARG A 225 15.27 -13.36 13.18
CA ARG A 225 14.85 -11.97 12.99
C ARG A 225 13.45 -11.85 13.56
N VAL A 226 13.22 -10.86 14.41
CA VAL A 226 11.96 -10.64 15.13
C VAL A 226 11.35 -9.32 14.73
N ASP A 227 10.02 -9.26 14.63
CA ASP A 227 9.32 -8.09 14.09
C ASP A 227 9.61 -6.84 14.92
N LEU A 228 9.48 -6.95 16.24
CA LEU A 228 9.79 -5.88 17.19
C LEU A 228 10.63 -6.41 18.35
N ALA A 229 11.66 -5.67 18.72
CA ALA A 229 12.50 -6.01 19.87
C ALA A 229 12.68 -4.84 20.84
N LEU A 230 12.79 -5.17 22.12
CA LEU A 230 13.42 -4.35 23.16
C LEU A 230 14.76 -5.00 23.51
N PRO A 231 15.87 -4.67 22.82
CA PRO A 231 17.12 -5.44 22.91
C PRO A 231 17.74 -5.40 24.32
N ALA A 232 17.66 -4.26 25.02
CA ALA A 232 18.19 -4.12 26.38
C ALA A 232 17.49 -5.07 27.37
N GLN A 233 16.18 -5.25 27.22
CA GLN A 233 15.34 -6.14 28.02
C GLN A 233 15.31 -7.58 27.48
N ARG A 234 15.85 -7.82 26.28
CA ARG A 234 15.73 -9.10 25.55
C ARG A 234 14.27 -9.56 25.43
N ILE A 235 13.40 -8.67 24.98
CA ILE A 235 12.00 -8.98 24.69
C ILE A 235 11.81 -8.92 23.17
N ALA A 236 11.22 -9.96 22.62
CA ALA A 236 10.83 -10.08 21.20
C ALA A 236 9.31 -10.18 21.11
N VAL A 237 8.70 -9.34 20.28
CA VAL A 237 7.26 -9.34 20.01
C VAL A 237 7.08 -9.61 18.51
N GLU A 238 6.30 -10.62 18.16
CA GLU A 238 6.09 -11.03 16.76
C GLU A 238 4.61 -11.18 16.44
N TYR A 239 4.19 -10.62 15.32
CA TYR A 239 2.85 -10.81 14.80
C TYR A 239 2.74 -12.18 14.10
N GLU A 240 1.90 -13.04 14.64
CA GLU A 240 1.58 -14.32 14.08
C GLU A 240 0.25 -14.25 13.32
N GLY A 241 0.32 -14.13 11.98
CA GLY A 241 -0.87 -14.18 11.12
C GLY A 241 -1.54 -15.55 11.12
N ASP A 242 -2.85 -15.57 10.80
CA ASP A 242 -3.68 -16.79 10.70
C ASP A 242 -3.33 -17.67 9.48
N HIS A 243 -2.05 -17.95 9.27
CA HIS A 243 -1.66 -18.85 8.20
C HIS A 243 -1.82 -20.30 8.65
N HIS A 244 -2.47 -21.11 7.81
CA HIS A 244 -2.45 -22.57 7.94
C HIS A 244 -0.99 -23.05 7.85
N ARG A 245 -0.33 -23.17 9.01
CA ARG A 245 1.05 -23.63 9.09
C ARG A 245 1.08 -25.11 8.76
N ASP A 246 1.89 -25.51 7.80
CA ASP A 246 2.21 -26.90 7.64
C ASP A 246 3.05 -27.40 8.85
N ARG A 247 3.14 -28.74 9.01
CA ARG A 247 3.85 -29.34 10.15
C ARG A 247 5.34 -28.97 10.19
N ASP A 248 5.95 -28.74 9.05
CA ASP A 248 7.39 -28.44 8.99
C ASP A 248 7.66 -26.96 9.29
N GLN A 249 6.76 -26.06 8.91
CA GLN A 249 6.81 -24.66 9.34
C GLN A 249 6.64 -24.55 10.85
N TRP A 250 5.65 -25.22 11.43
CA TRP A 250 5.44 -25.24 12.88
C TRP A 250 6.66 -25.74 13.67
N ARG A 251 7.33 -26.82 13.20
CA ARG A 251 8.55 -27.34 13.82
C ARG A 251 9.69 -26.32 13.78
N ARG A 252 9.86 -25.64 12.66
CA ARG A 252 10.89 -24.58 12.50
C ARG A 252 10.64 -23.41 13.46
N ASP A 253 9.40 -22.95 13.58
CA ASP A 253 9.02 -21.86 14.47
C ASP A 253 9.22 -22.23 15.93
N LEU A 254 8.84 -23.44 16.35
CA LEU A 254 9.11 -23.95 17.68
C LEU A 254 10.62 -24.05 18.00
N ALA A 255 11.42 -24.51 17.04
CA ALA A 255 12.88 -24.57 17.20
C ALA A 255 13.51 -23.17 17.29
N ARG A 256 13.01 -22.20 16.52
CA ARG A 256 13.41 -20.80 16.55
C ARG A 256 13.12 -20.19 17.92
N ARG A 257 11.89 -20.35 18.41
CA ARG A 257 11.48 -19.87 19.74
C ARG A 257 12.36 -20.42 20.86
N ARG A 258 12.61 -21.74 20.88
CA ARG A 258 13.50 -22.36 21.87
C ARG A 258 14.91 -21.78 21.87
N ARG A 259 15.46 -21.44 20.68
CA ARG A 259 16.77 -20.79 20.59
C ARG A 259 16.77 -19.37 21.15
N LEU A 260 15.71 -18.58 20.92
CA LEU A 260 15.54 -17.25 21.52
C LEU A 260 15.48 -17.37 23.05
N GLU A 261 14.64 -18.26 23.57
CA GLU A 261 14.48 -18.51 25.00
C GLU A 261 15.80 -18.98 25.66
N ALA A 262 16.57 -19.85 24.98
CA ALA A 262 17.88 -20.29 25.46
C ALA A 262 18.92 -19.13 25.56
N LEU A 263 18.76 -18.08 24.76
CA LEU A 263 19.55 -16.85 24.84
C LEU A 263 18.98 -15.84 25.84
N GLY A 264 17.98 -16.25 26.60
CA GLY A 264 17.33 -15.43 27.61
C GLY A 264 16.36 -14.39 27.04
N TRP A 265 15.91 -14.53 25.82
CA TRP A 265 14.85 -13.66 25.28
C TRP A 265 13.48 -14.11 25.79
N ILE A 266 12.62 -13.13 26.09
CA ILE A 266 11.19 -13.36 26.30
C ILE A 266 10.52 -13.20 24.93
N TYR A 267 9.80 -14.22 24.49
CA TYR A 267 9.09 -14.23 23.21
C TYR A 267 7.59 -14.05 23.45
N LEU A 268 7.01 -13.03 22.85
CA LEU A 268 5.59 -12.68 22.91
C LEU A 268 4.98 -12.77 21.52
N PRO A 269 4.26 -13.87 21.19
CA PRO A 269 3.49 -13.95 19.96
C PRO A 269 2.25 -13.07 20.06
N VAL A 270 1.89 -12.40 18.97
CA VAL A 270 0.73 -11.52 18.86
C VAL A 270 -0.15 -11.96 17.70
N THR A 271 -1.42 -12.13 17.94
CA THR A 271 -2.42 -12.51 16.93
C THR A 271 -3.29 -11.32 16.52
N GLN A 272 -4.19 -11.53 15.54
CA GLN A 272 -5.19 -10.52 15.18
C GLN A 272 -6.16 -10.24 16.34
N ALA A 273 -6.46 -11.24 17.19
CA ALA A 273 -7.31 -11.05 18.36
C ALA A 273 -6.67 -10.08 19.37
N ASP A 274 -5.36 -10.21 19.60
CA ASP A 274 -4.59 -9.33 20.50
C ASP A 274 -4.50 -7.89 19.96
N LEU A 275 -4.45 -7.69 18.65
CA LEU A 275 -4.52 -6.35 18.08
C LEU A 275 -5.90 -5.71 18.24
N SER A 276 -6.96 -6.54 18.22
CA SER A 276 -8.35 -6.07 18.37
C SER A 276 -8.73 -5.79 19.82
N ASP A 277 -8.21 -6.57 20.77
CA ASP A 277 -8.35 -6.39 22.22
C ASP A 277 -6.98 -6.56 22.91
N PRO A 278 -6.21 -5.48 23.05
CA PRO A 278 -4.82 -5.56 23.46
C PRO A 278 -4.59 -5.66 24.98
N ALA A 279 -5.63 -5.79 25.79
CA ALA A 279 -5.51 -5.71 27.24
C ALA A 279 -4.53 -6.75 27.82
N ASP A 280 -4.66 -8.01 27.42
CA ASP A 280 -3.80 -9.11 27.87
C ASP A 280 -2.39 -8.98 27.33
N LEU A 281 -2.20 -8.66 26.05
CA LEU A 281 -0.90 -8.40 25.44
C LEU A 281 -0.15 -7.29 26.20
N LEU A 282 -0.82 -6.18 26.52
CA LEU A 282 -0.20 -5.07 27.24
C LEU A 282 0.14 -5.44 28.67
N ALA A 283 -0.67 -6.28 29.34
CA ALA A 283 -0.36 -6.81 30.66
C ALA A 283 0.87 -7.72 30.64
N ASP A 284 0.95 -8.64 29.68
CA ASP A 284 2.08 -9.54 29.50
C ASP A 284 3.38 -8.78 29.20
N LEU A 285 3.31 -7.77 28.34
CA LEU A 285 4.46 -6.94 28.02
C LEU A 285 4.95 -6.13 29.25
N ARG A 286 4.01 -5.56 30.05
CA ARG A 286 4.38 -4.89 31.32
C ARG A 286 5.09 -5.86 32.28
N ALA A 287 4.54 -7.08 32.45
CA ALA A 287 5.16 -8.09 33.29
C ALA A 287 6.53 -8.53 32.75
N ALA A 288 6.69 -8.64 31.44
CA ALA A 288 7.97 -8.96 30.80
C ALA A 288 9.01 -7.85 31.05
N VAL A 289 8.64 -6.58 30.86
CA VAL A 289 9.53 -5.42 31.13
C VAL A 289 9.91 -5.36 32.61
N ALA A 290 8.95 -5.50 33.52
CA ALA A 290 9.23 -5.48 35.00
C ALA A 290 10.18 -6.60 35.44
N ARG A 291 10.19 -7.75 34.75
CA ARG A 291 11.16 -8.83 35.04
C ARG A 291 12.59 -8.52 34.57
N ARG A 292 12.79 -7.49 33.79
CA ARG A 292 14.06 -7.12 33.14
C ARG A 292 14.63 -5.76 33.57
N GLY A 293 13.85 -4.94 34.24
CA GLY A 293 14.25 -3.69 34.88
C GLY A 293 14.62 -3.97 36.32
#